data_5dc50b3559bac309eb9dc2eb053d0c74
#
_entry.id   5dc50b3559bac309eb9dc2eb053d0c74
#
_cell.length_a   1.000
_cell.length_b   1.000
_cell.length_c   1.000
_cell.angle_alpha   90.00
_cell.angle_beta   90.00
_cell.angle_gamma   90.00
#
_symmetry.space_group_name_H-M   'P 1'
#
loop_
_entity.id
_entity.type
_entity.pdbx_description
1 polymer ?
#
loop_
_entity_poly.entity_id
_entity_poly.type
_entity_poly.pdbx_seq_one_letter_code
_entity_poly.pdbx_strand_id
1 'polypeptide(L)'
;MLDTIKAKGYHYSTQGSLTVSIYDMTIPEKKYGLIADTEKEIVKIERQYKRGFLTNEERYRLVVEAWEKTTKDVTDALMAGLDRYNPIWMMADSGARGSSAQIRQLAGMRGLMADTSGRTIEIPIKANFREGLSVLEYFISSRGARKGLADTALRTADSGYLTRRMVDVCQDVIIREDDCGVDKGIVVSEISENGQVIEKFSERVKGRFPVRDILKPGTDEVLISKDHMMTEDDAALMEKFLSLIHI
;
A
#
# COMPACT_ATOMS: atom_id res chain seq x y z
N MET A 1 -23.18 18.10 11.03
CA MET A 1 -22.14 18.40 10.02
C MET A 1 -21.86 17.21 9.11
N LEU A 2 -21.48 16.03 9.61
CA LEU A 2 -21.17 14.85 8.80
C LEU A 2 -22.34 14.39 7.92
N ASP A 3 -23.55 14.35 8.46
CA ASP A 3 -24.75 14.00 7.68
C ASP A 3 -25.03 14.97 6.54
N THR A 4 -24.75 16.26 6.76
CA THR A 4 -24.91 17.29 5.72
C THR A 4 -23.90 17.08 4.59
N ILE A 5 -22.65 16.75 4.91
CA ILE A 5 -21.60 16.44 3.93
C ILE A 5 -21.98 15.22 3.11
N LYS A 6 -22.44 14.15 3.79
CA LYS A 6 -22.93 12.94 3.14
C LYS A 6 -24.09 13.21 2.18
N ALA A 7 -25.12 13.92 2.65
CA ALA A 7 -26.29 14.25 1.85
C ALA A 7 -25.95 15.08 0.62
N LYS A 8 -25.08 16.10 0.77
CA LYS A 8 -24.59 16.91 -0.36
C LYS A 8 -23.74 16.09 -1.31
N GLY A 9 -22.87 15.21 -0.81
CA GLY A 9 -22.08 14.32 -1.64
C GLY A 9 -22.94 13.46 -2.56
N TYR A 10 -23.94 12.78 -2.02
CA TYR A 10 -24.88 12.00 -2.84
C TYR A 10 -25.69 12.86 -3.82
N HIS A 11 -26.18 14.01 -3.36
CA HIS A 11 -26.96 14.91 -4.21
C HIS A 11 -26.17 15.38 -5.43
N TYR A 12 -24.96 15.89 -5.23
CA TYR A 12 -24.13 16.39 -6.34
C TYR A 12 -23.54 15.27 -7.20
N SER A 13 -23.27 14.10 -6.64
CA SER A 13 -22.88 12.93 -7.42
C SER A 13 -23.99 12.51 -8.38
N THR A 14 -25.25 12.53 -7.94
CA THR A 14 -26.41 12.26 -8.79
C THR A 14 -26.60 13.32 -9.87
N GLN A 15 -26.50 14.61 -9.49
CA GLN A 15 -26.61 15.71 -10.47
C GLN A 15 -25.48 15.70 -11.49
N GLY A 16 -24.25 15.40 -11.07
CA GLY A 16 -23.07 15.28 -11.95
C GLY A 16 -23.08 14.03 -12.81
N SER A 17 -24.08 13.14 -12.64
CA SER A 17 -24.20 11.87 -13.40
C SER A 17 -22.92 11.04 -13.35
N LEU A 18 -22.24 11.01 -12.20
CA LEU A 18 -21.02 10.21 -12.01
C LEU A 18 -21.39 8.72 -12.04
N THR A 19 -21.12 8.08 -13.16
CA THR A 19 -21.40 6.66 -13.39
C THR A 19 -20.12 5.93 -13.77
N VAL A 20 -20.10 4.61 -13.58
CA VAL A 20 -19.00 3.74 -13.99
C VAL A 20 -19.52 2.76 -15.04
N SER A 21 -18.84 2.69 -16.16
CA SER A 21 -19.10 1.75 -17.24
C SER A 21 -17.94 0.78 -17.41
N ILE A 22 -18.21 -0.38 -17.99
CA ILE A 22 -17.15 -1.31 -18.43
C ILE A 22 -16.23 -0.65 -19.48
N TYR A 23 -16.75 0.29 -20.26
CA TYR A 23 -15.96 1.03 -21.26
C TYR A 23 -14.96 2.00 -20.65
N ASP A 24 -15.17 2.46 -19.41
CA ASP A 24 -14.23 3.33 -18.70
C ASP A 24 -12.93 2.60 -18.30
N MET A 25 -12.94 1.27 -18.32
CA MET A 25 -11.79 0.42 -18.06
C MET A 25 -10.97 0.23 -19.34
N THR A 26 -10.22 1.23 -19.75
CA THR A 26 -9.38 1.16 -20.97
C THR A 26 -8.19 0.23 -20.76
N ILE A 27 -8.01 -0.71 -21.69
CA ILE A 27 -6.88 -1.64 -21.66
C ILE A 27 -5.70 -1.00 -22.40
N PRO A 28 -4.50 -0.89 -21.78
CA PRO A 28 -3.35 -0.30 -22.44
C PRO A 28 -2.87 -1.16 -23.61
N GLU A 29 -2.69 -0.56 -24.79
CA GLU A 29 -2.22 -1.26 -26.01
C GLU A 29 -0.85 -1.92 -25.80
N LYS A 30 0.01 -1.31 -24.97
CA LYS A 30 1.34 -1.83 -24.66
C LYS A 30 1.32 -3.16 -23.89
N LYS A 31 0.19 -3.53 -23.28
CA LYS A 31 0.04 -4.75 -22.48
C LYS A 31 0.52 -6.00 -23.20
N TYR A 32 0.02 -6.19 -24.43
CA TYR A 32 0.31 -7.41 -25.19
C TYR A 32 1.78 -7.52 -25.59
N GLY A 33 2.41 -6.38 -25.91
CA GLY A 33 3.85 -6.33 -26.21
C GLY A 33 4.70 -6.72 -24.99
N LEU A 34 4.42 -6.13 -23.84
CA LEU A 34 5.12 -6.43 -22.59
C LEU A 34 4.99 -7.90 -22.19
N ILE A 35 3.80 -8.47 -22.31
CA ILE A 35 3.57 -9.90 -22.02
C ILE A 35 4.37 -10.78 -22.99
N ALA A 36 4.34 -10.51 -24.28
CA ALA A 36 5.05 -11.30 -25.29
C ALA A 36 6.59 -11.26 -25.09
N ASP A 37 7.11 -10.13 -24.69
CA ASP A 37 8.56 -10.00 -24.43
C ASP A 37 8.98 -10.77 -23.17
N THR A 38 8.15 -10.74 -22.13
CA THR A 38 8.36 -11.56 -20.93
C THR A 38 8.28 -13.06 -21.22
N GLU A 39 7.35 -13.48 -22.06
CA GLU A 39 7.28 -14.89 -22.51
C GLU A 39 8.55 -15.35 -23.19
N LYS A 40 9.15 -14.51 -24.05
CA LYS A 40 10.44 -14.79 -24.68
C LYS A 40 11.57 -14.90 -23.65
N GLU A 41 11.54 -14.09 -22.62
CA GLU A 41 12.52 -14.14 -21.53
C GLU A 41 12.39 -15.45 -20.73
N ILE A 42 11.17 -15.84 -20.38
CA ILE A 42 10.90 -17.09 -19.67
C ILE A 42 11.36 -18.30 -20.48
N VAL A 43 11.12 -18.32 -21.78
CA VAL A 43 11.63 -19.41 -22.65
C VAL A 43 13.17 -19.50 -22.60
N LYS A 44 13.88 -18.37 -22.45
CA LYS A 44 15.36 -18.39 -22.28
C LYS A 44 15.74 -18.98 -20.93
N ILE A 45 15.05 -18.59 -19.85
CA ILE A 45 15.26 -19.12 -18.49
C ILE A 45 15.04 -20.64 -18.47
N GLU A 46 13.95 -21.11 -19.09
CA GLU A 46 13.66 -22.54 -19.18
C GLU A 46 14.72 -23.32 -19.99
N ARG A 47 15.25 -22.73 -21.05
CA ARG A 47 16.34 -23.34 -21.81
C ARG A 47 17.63 -23.45 -20.98
N GLN A 48 17.94 -22.45 -20.18
CA GLN A 48 19.09 -22.50 -19.26
C GLN A 48 18.91 -23.57 -18.19
N TYR A 49 17.72 -23.69 -17.62
CA TYR A 49 17.37 -24.75 -16.68
C TYR A 49 17.52 -26.14 -17.31
N LYS A 50 16.95 -26.36 -18.51
CA LYS A 50 17.06 -27.65 -19.23
C LYS A 50 18.51 -28.04 -19.59
N ARG A 51 19.41 -27.05 -19.71
CA ARG A 51 20.84 -27.26 -19.93
C ARG A 51 21.63 -27.48 -18.63
N GLY A 52 20.98 -27.41 -17.46
CA GLY A 52 21.62 -27.60 -16.17
C GLY A 52 22.38 -26.40 -15.61
N PHE A 53 22.23 -25.21 -16.21
CA PHE A 53 22.90 -23.99 -15.73
C PHE A 53 22.19 -23.36 -14.52
N LEU A 54 20.92 -23.69 -14.28
CA LEU A 54 20.13 -23.14 -13.19
C LEU A 54 19.56 -24.29 -12.34
N THR A 55 19.48 -24.04 -11.05
CA THR A 55 18.70 -24.89 -10.13
C THR A 55 17.20 -24.63 -10.30
N ASN A 56 16.35 -25.52 -9.81
CA ASN A 56 14.89 -25.33 -9.88
C ASN A 56 14.44 -24.09 -9.08
N GLU A 57 15.12 -23.80 -7.99
CA GLU A 57 14.78 -22.66 -7.12
C GLU A 57 15.20 -21.33 -7.76
N GLU A 58 16.36 -21.28 -8.40
CA GLU A 58 16.79 -20.11 -9.18
C GLU A 58 15.87 -19.85 -10.38
N ARG A 59 15.50 -20.90 -11.11
CA ARG A 59 14.53 -20.80 -12.20
C ARG A 59 13.20 -20.21 -11.69
N TYR A 60 12.66 -20.76 -10.60
CA TYR A 60 11.44 -20.28 -9.97
C TYR A 60 11.53 -18.78 -9.62
N ARG A 61 12.60 -18.37 -8.95
CA ARG A 61 12.82 -16.99 -8.55
C ARG A 61 12.87 -16.06 -9.77
N LEU A 62 13.64 -16.42 -10.81
CA LEU A 62 13.75 -15.61 -12.01
C LEU A 62 12.42 -15.48 -12.77
N VAL A 63 11.62 -16.54 -12.83
CA VAL A 63 10.30 -16.52 -13.47
C VAL A 63 9.33 -15.61 -12.70
N VAL A 64 9.31 -15.70 -11.37
CA VAL A 64 8.47 -14.85 -10.52
C VAL A 64 8.87 -13.38 -10.67
N GLU A 65 10.17 -13.08 -10.60
CA GLU A 65 10.70 -11.72 -10.74
C GLU A 65 10.36 -11.11 -12.11
N ALA A 66 10.49 -11.87 -13.20
CA ALA A 66 10.13 -11.42 -14.52
C ALA A 66 8.64 -11.06 -14.62
N TRP A 67 7.75 -11.89 -14.06
CA TRP A 67 6.31 -11.60 -14.06
C TRP A 67 5.91 -10.45 -13.12
N GLU A 68 6.57 -10.29 -12.00
CA GLU A 68 6.34 -9.16 -11.09
C GLU A 68 6.72 -7.84 -11.76
N LYS A 69 7.88 -7.80 -12.42
CA LYS A 69 8.32 -6.65 -13.22
C LYS A 69 7.30 -6.31 -14.30
N THR A 70 6.90 -7.29 -15.09
CA THR A 70 5.90 -7.09 -16.16
C THR A 70 4.57 -6.60 -15.61
N THR A 71 4.14 -7.14 -14.48
CA THR A 71 2.91 -6.70 -13.81
C THR A 71 2.99 -5.23 -13.39
N LYS A 72 4.15 -4.79 -12.92
CA LYS A 72 4.41 -3.40 -12.58
C LYS A 72 4.41 -2.52 -13.84
N ASP A 73 5.15 -2.91 -14.87
CA ASP A 73 5.24 -2.16 -16.13
C ASP A 73 3.86 -1.99 -16.81
N VAL A 74 3.03 -3.03 -16.76
CA VAL A 74 1.63 -2.97 -17.25
C VAL A 74 0.79 -2.04 -16.38
N THR A 75 1.00 -2.02 -15.06
CA THR A 75 0.29 -1.13 -14.15
C THR A 75 0.66 0.33 -14.41
N ASP A 76 1.94 0.61 -14.60
CA ASP A 76 2.44 1.96 -14.87
C ASP A 76 1.93 2.46 -16.23
N ALA A 77 1.93 1.59 -17.25
CA ALA A 77 1.36 1.89 -18.56
C ALA A 77 -0.16 2.13 -18.49
N LEU A 78 -0.88 1.38 -17.65
CA LEU A 78 -2.31 1.55 -17.42
C LEU A 78 -2.61 2.89 -16.77
N MET A 79 -1.93 3.20 -15.67
CA MET A 79 -2.14 4.45 -14.93
C MET A 79 -1.80 5.69 -15.76
N ALA A 80 -0.74 5.61 -16.58
CA ALA A 80 -0.36 6.68 -17.49
C ALA A 80 -1.32 6.86 -18.66
N GLY A 81 -2.05 5.81 -19.05
CA GLY A 81 -3.00 5.82 -20.17
C GLY A 81 -4.44 6.18 -19.77
N LEU A 82 -4.75 6.24 -18.47
CA LEU A 82 -6.08 6.63 -17.99
C LEU A 82 -6.27 8.15 -18.10
N ASP A 83 -7.44 8.55 -18.62
CA ASP A 83 -7.83 9.96 -18.63
C ASP A 83 -8.10 10.44 -17.20
N ARG A 84 -7.65 11.67 -16.89
CA ARG A 84 -7.89 12.32 -15.61
C ARG A 84 -9.38 12.48 -15.28
N TYR A 85 -10.23 12.60 -16.28
CA TYR A 85 -11.69 12.69 -16.12
C TYR A 85 -12.40 11.34 -16.12
N ASN A 86 -11.65 10.24 -16.19
CA ASN A 86 -12.21 8.90 -16.06
C ASN A 86 -12.77 8.71 -14.63
N PRO A 87 -14.04 8.30 -14.46
CA PRO A 87 -14.65 8.14 -13.13
C PRO A 87 -13.87 7.20 -12.19
N ILE A 88 -13.29 6.14 -12.74
CA ILE A 88 -12.49 5.17 -11.98
C ILE A 88 -11.19 5.82 -11.48
N TRP A 89 -10.53 6.58 -12.36
CA TRP A 89 -9.32 7.31 -11.99
C TRP A 89 -9.62 8.36 -10.91
N MET A 90 -10.68 9.16 -11.09
CA MET A 90 -11.08 10.18 -10.10
C MET A 90 -11.39 9.60 -8.73
N MET A 91 -12.07 8.44 -8.66
CA MET A 91 -12.37 7.78 -7.38
C MET A 91 -11.10 7.30 -6.67
N ALA A 92 -10.15 6.74 -7.41
CA ALA A 92 -8.90 6.23 -6.85
C ALA A 92 -7.93 7.36 -6.46
N ASP A 93 -7.80 8.41 -7.28
CA ASP A 93 -6.93 9.56 -7.03
C ASP A 93 -7.42 10.38 -5.82
N SER A 94 -8.73 10.59 -5.69
CA SER A 94 -9.33 11.27 -4.53
C SER A 94 -9.26 10.46 -3.23
N GLY A 95 -8.88 9.18 -3.29
CA GLY A 95 -8.90 8.29 -2.13
C GLY A 95 -10.30 7.90 -1.64
N ALA A 96 -11.36 8.28 -2.35
CA ALA A 96 -12.74 7.98 -1.95
C ALA A 96 -13.04 6.49 -2.01
N ARG A 97 -12.61 5.81 -3.08
CA ARG A 97 -12.79 4.36 -3.25
C ARG A 97 -11.84 3.81 -4.30
N GLY A 98 -11.34 2.62 -4.04
CA GLY A 98 -10.48 1.92 -4.99
C GLY A 98 -8.99 2.17 -4.75
N SER A 99 -8.18 1.32 -5.36
CA SER A 99 -6.72 1.43 -5.37
C SER A 99 -6.17 1.09 -6.74
N SER A 100 -4.94 1.49 -7.04
CA SER A 100 -4.24 1.13 -8.27
C SER A 100 -4.20 -0.38 -8.50
N ALA A 101 -4.08 -1.18 -7.42
CA ALA A 101 -4.12 -2.63 -7.49
C ALA A 101 -5.47 -3.19 -7.97
N GLN A 102 -6.59 -2.56 -7.59
CA GLN A 102 -7.92 -2.94 -8.04
C GLN A 102 -8.15 -2.54 -9.50
N ILE A 103 -7.70 -1.35 -9.90
CA ILE A 103 -7.77 -0.89 -11.30
C ILE A 103 -6.94 -1.81 -12.19
N ARG A 104 -5.76 -2.22 -11.76
CA ARG A 104 -4.92 -3.19 -12.46
C ARG A 104 -5.65 -4.51 -12.72
N GLN A 105 -6.37 -5.04 -11.74
CA GLN A 105 -7.13 -6.27 -11.90
C GLN A 105 -8.30 -6.13 -12.89
N LEU A 106 -8.88 -4.93 -12.99
CA LEU A 106 -10.01 -4.65 -13.87
C LEU A 106 -9.59 -4.46 -15.33
N ALA A 107 -8.51 -3.73 -15.60
CA ALA A 107 -8.12 -3.30 -16.95
C ALA A 107 -6.67 -3.63 -17.36
N GLY A 108 -5.83 -3.99 -16.41
CA GLY A 108 -4.42 -4.35 -16.67
C GLY A 108 -4.20 -5.86 -16.79
N MET A 109 -3.39 -6.38 -15.89
CA MET A 109 -3.07 -7.79 -15.72
C MET A 109 -3.24 -8.17 -14.25
N ARG A 110 -3.92 -9.28 -13.99
CA ARG A 110 -4.11 -9.72 -12.61
C ARG A 110 -2.80 -10.15 -11.96
N GLY A 111 -1.93 -10.82 -12.73
CA GLY A 111 -0.58 -11.18 -12.31
C GLY A 111 -0.50 -12.51 -11.58
N LEU A 112 0.54 -12.65 -10.76
CA LEU A 112 0.80 -13.88 -10.00
C LEU A 112 -0.16 -14.02 -8.82
N MET A 113 -0.56 -15.26 -8.55
CA MET A 113 -1.42 -15.61 -7.43
C MET A 113 -0.67 -16.48 -6.44
N ALA A 114 -0.99 -16.32 -5.15
CA ALA A 114 -0.47 -17.21 -4.10
C ALA A 114 -1.33 -18.45 -3.96
N ASP A 115 -0.69 -19.59 -3.75
CA ASP A 115 -1.35 -20.83 -3.36
C ASP A 115 -1.82 -20.78 -1.89
N THR A 116 -2.58 -21.77 -1.46
CA THR A 116 -3.05 -21.91 -0.07
C THR A 116 -1.91 -21.98 0.95
N SER A 117 -0.75 -22.51 0.56
CA SER A 117 0.47 -22.55 1.37
C SER A 117 1.22 -21.20 1.47
N GLY A 118 0.81 -20.19 0.67
CA GLY A 118 1.50 -18.90 0.58
C GLY A 118 2.58 -18.81 -0.49
N ARG A 119 2.91 -19.93 -1.16
CA ARG A 119 3.85 -19.94 -2.28
C ARG A 119 3.21 -19.33 -3.53
N THR A 120 3.95 -18.50 -4.25
CA THR A 120 3.51 -17.91 -5.52
C THR A 120 3.43 -18.98 -6.61
N ILE A 121 2.32 -19.02 -7.33
CA ILE A 121 2.13 -19.90 -8.50
C ILE A 121 2.87 -19.29 -9.68
N GLU A 122 3.74 -20.06 -10.34
CA GLU A 122 4.58 -19.58 -11.46
C GLU A 122 3.78 -19.15 -12.69
N ILE A 123 2.57 -19.64 -12.83
CA ILE A 123 1.68 -19.31 -13.96
C ILE A 123 0.91 -18.05 -13.62
N PRO A 124 1.16 -16.91 -14.29
CA PRO A 124 0.43 -15.67 -14.06
C PRO A 124 -0.94 -15.70 -14.71
N ILE A 125 -1.86 -14.94 -14.14
CA ILE A 125 -3.11 -14.60 -14.79
C ILE A 125 -2.85 -13.36 -15.66
N LYS A 126 -2.76 -13.57 -16.98
CA LYS A 126 -2.46 -12.52 -17.97
C LYS A 126 -3.68 -11.67 -18.28
N ALA A 127 -4.86 -12.28 -18.19
CA ALA A 127 -6.13 -11.62 -18.43
C ALA A 127 -6.50 -10.66 -17.27
N ASN A 128 -7.43 -9.76 -17.58
CA ASN A 128 -8.10 -8.90 -16.62
C ASN A 128 -9.60 -9.23 -16.59
N PHE A 129 -10.34 -8.62 -15.68
CA PHE A 129 -11.78 -8.88 -15.56
C PHE A 129 -12.59 -8.35 -16.76
N ARG A 130 -12.11 -7.31 -17.44
CA ARG A 130 -12.78 -6.77 -18.64
C ARG A 130 -12.71 -7.75 -19.81
N GLU A 131 -11.55 -8.37 -20.03
CA GLU A 131 -11.33 -9.36 -21.09
C GLU A 131 -12.02 -10.70 -20.78
N GLY A 132 -12.20 -10.98 -19.49
CA GLY A 132 -12.63 -12.28 -19.01
C GLY A 132 -11.44 -13.24 -18.81
N LEU A 133 -11.60 -14.18 -17.89
CA LEU A 133 -10.58 -15.16 -17.54
C LEU A 133 -10.82 -16.45 -18.32
N SER A 134 -9.73 -17.12 -18.74
CA SER A 134 -9.80 -18.49 -19.21
C SER A 134 -10.19 -19.45 -18.07
N VAL A 135 -10.65 -20.64 -18.38
CA VAL A 135 -11.06 -21.64 -17.38
C VAL A 135 -9.92 -21.95 -16.39
N LEU A 136 -8.69 -22.07 -16.89
CA LEU A 136 -7.51 -22.34 -16.07
C LEU A 136 -7.20 -21.14 -15.15
N GLU A 137 -7.19 -19.94 -15.68
CA GLU A 137 -6.97 -18.70 -14.91
C GLU A 137 -8.05 -18.50 -13.85
N TYR A 138 -9.30 -18.80 -14.17
CA TYR A 138 -10.41 -18.75 -13.23
C TYR A 138 -10.21 -19.74 -12.08
N PHE A 139 -9.79 -20.97 -12.38
CA PHE A 139 -9.51 -21.97 -11.36
C PHE A 139 -8.38 -21.56 -10.42
N ILE A 140 -7.27 -21.05 -10.96
CA ILE A 140 -6.15 -20.51 -10.17
C ILE A 140 -6.65 -19.35 -9.30
N SER A 141 -7.43 -18.45 -9.87
CA SER A 141 -8.02 -17.30 -9.19
C SER A 141 -8.92 -17.70 -8.03
N SER A 142 -9.73 -18.77 -8.18
CA SER A 142 -10.65 -19.23 -7.15
C SER A 142 -9.94 -19.74 -5.88
N ARG A 143 -8.74 -20.31 -6.03
CA ARG A 143 -7.91 -20.75 -4.89
C ARG A 143 -7.46 -19.54 -4.07
N GLY A 144 -6.99 -18.48 -4.72
CA GLY A 144 -6.61 -17.23 -4.05
C GLY A 144 -7.80 -16.54 -3.37
N ALA A 145 -8.97 -16.53 -4.00
CA ALA A 145 -10.19 -15.97 -3.42
C ALA A 145 -10.61 -16.72 -2.16
N ARG A 146 -10.58 -18.07 -2.17
CA ARG A 146 -10.88 -18.90 -1.00
C ARG A 146 -9.92 -18.63 0.15
N LYS A 147 -8.62 -18.52 -0.14
CA LYS A 147 -7.61 -18.15 0.86
C LYS A 147 -7.92 -16.77 1.46
N GLY A 148 -8.21 -15.77 0.62
CA GLY A 148 -8.53 -14.42 1.08
C GLY A 148 -9.76 -14.38 1.98
N LEU A 149 -10.81 -15.14 1.68
CA LEU A 149 -12.01 -15.25 2.53
C LEU A 149 -11.68 -15.89 3.88
N ALA A 150 -10.93 -16.99 3.89
CA ALA A 150 -10.51 -17.65 5.13
C ALA A 150 -9.61 -16.76 5.98
N ASP A 151 -8.60 -16.13 5.37
CA ASP A 151 -7.67 -15.23 6.06
C ASP A 151 -8.40 -14.04 6.67
N THR A 152 -9.37 -13.44 5.96
CA THR A 152 -10.17 -12.33 6.47
C THR A 152 -10.97 -12.74 7.69
N ALA A 153 -11.63 -13.91 7.66
CA ALA A 153 -12.41 -14.41 8.76
C ALA A 153 -11.56 -14.64 10.03
N LEU A 154 -10.37 -15.23 9.87
CA LEU A 154 -9.45 -15.49 10.97
C LEU A 154 -8.85 -14.19 11.54
N ARG A 155 -8.37 -13.30 10.68
CA ARG A 155 -7.77 -12.01 11.11
C ARG A 155 -8.76 -11.09 11.82
N THR A 156 -10.03 -11.15 11.48
CA THR A 156 -11.08 -10.38 12.18
C THR A 156 -11.15 -10.77 13.65
N ALA A 157 -11.10 -12.07 13.97
CA ALA A 157 -11.10 -12.55 15.34
C ALA A 157 -9.84 -12.11 16.11
N ASP A 158 -8.66 -12.25 15.51
CA ASP A 158 -7.38 -11.86 16.12
C ASP A 158 -7.32 -10.35 16.38
N SER A 159 -7.74 -9.54 15.40
CA SER A 159 -7.84 -8.07 15.52
C SER A 159 -8.81 -7.67 16.63
N GLY A 160 -9.97 -8.32 16.71
CA GLY A 160 -10.97 -8.05 17.74
C GLY A 160 -10.45 -8.37 19.16
N TYR A 161 -9.78 -9.50 19.32
CA TYR A 161 -9.17 -9.88 20.59
C TYR A 161 -8.01 -8.95 20.99
N LEU A 162 -7.16 -8.56 20.04
CA LEU A 162 -6.11 -7.57 20.30
C LEU A 162 -6.70 -6.23 20.74
N THR A 163 -7.69 -5.72 20.01
CA THR A 163 -8.37 -4.46 20.32
C THR A 163 -8.98 -4.50 21.73
N ARG A 164 -9.68 -5.59 22.08
CA ARG A 164 -10.24 -5.75 23.42
C ARG A 164 -9.17 -5.67 24.50
N ARG A 165 -8.07 -6.41 24.35
CA ARG A 165 -6.97 -6.38 25.34
C ARG A 165 -6.35 -4.99 25.48
N MET A 166 -6.19 -4.26 24.37
CA MET A 166 -5.67 -2.89 24.40
C MET A 166 -6.63 -1.94 25.09
N VAL A 167 -7.94 -2.05 24.83
CA VAL A 167 -8.96 -1.24 25.51
C VAL A 167 -8.97 -1.55 27.00
N ASP A 168 -8.92 -2.83 27.41
CA ASP A 168 -8.91 -3.24 28.81
C ASP A 168 -7.69 -2.66 29.57
N VAL A 169 -6.53 -2.53 28.93
CA VAL A 169 -5.35 -1.93 29.53
C VAL A 169 -5.39 -0.41 29.54
N CYS A 170 -5.89 0.20 28.46
CA CYS A 170 -5.87 1.66 28.30
C CYS A 170 -7.04 2.38 29.00
N GLN A 171 -8.14 1.68 29.36
CA GLN A 171 -9.32 2.31 29.98
C GLN A 171 -9.02 2.96 31.32
N ASP A 172 -8.03 2.45 32.06
CA ASP A 172 -7.62 2.98 33.36
C ASP A 172 -6.64 4.16 33.28
N VAL A 173 -6.16 4.47 32.06
CA VAL A 173 -5.23 5.57 31.82
C VAL A 173 -6.01 6.89 31.78
N ILE A 174 -5.86 7.69 32.82
CA ILE A 174 -6.55 8.99 32.97
C ILE A 174 -5.51 10.09 33.08
N ILE A 175 -5.67 11.16 32.30
CA ILE A 175 -4.88 12.38 32.44
C ILE A 175 -5.37 13.09 33.71
N ARG A 176 -4.49 13.27 34.72
CA ARG A 176 -4.83 13.89 35.99
C ARG A 176 -4.40 15.35 36.09
N GLU A 177 -3.42 15.74 35.31
CA GLU A 177 -2.80 17.06 35.32
C GLU A 177 -2.50 17.49 33.89
N ASP A 178 -2.64 18.77 33.60
CA ASP A 178 -2.33 19.31 32.28
C ASP A 178 -0.82 19.30 32.01
N ASP A 179 -0.03 19.63 33.03
CA ASP A 179 1.43 19.58 33.02
C ASP A 179 1.93 19.01 34.37
N CYS A 180 2.70 17.95 34.31
CA CYS A 180 3.29 17.31 35.48
C CYS A 180 4.59 17.98 35.93
N GLY A 181 5.08 19.02 35.27
CA GLY A 181 6.30 19.76 35.60
C GLY A 181 7.60 18.95 35.54
N VAL A 182 7.64 17.87 34.73
CA VAL A 182 8.80 17.00 34.61
C VAL A 182 9.64 17.42 33.39
N ASP A 183 10.92 17.72 33.64
CA ASP A 183 11.90 18.06 32.59
C ASP A 183 12.50 16.83 31.89
N LYS A 184 11.96 15.65 32.11
CA LYS A 184 12.41 14.40 31.48
C LYS A 184 11.44 13.96 30.44
N GLY A 185 11.94 13.72 29.21
CA GLY A 185 11.16 13.20 28.09
C GLY A 185 11.57 11.79 27.72
N ILE A 186 10.83 11.26 26.76
CA ILE A 186 11.11 9.96 26.15
C ILE A 186 11.96 10.20 24.90
N VAL A 187 13.01 9.40 24.70
CA VAL A 187 13.81 9.43 23.47
C VAL A 187 13.03 8.72 22.36
N VAL A 188 12.76 9.43 21.29
CA VAL A 188 12.05 8.90 20.13
C VAL A 188 13.00 8.79 18.94
N SER A 189 13.02 7.61 18.31
CA SER A 189 13.72 7.33 17.06
C SER A 189 12.81 6.55 16.13
N GLU A 190 13.18 6.36 14.89
CA GLU A 190 12.47 5.43 14.00
C GLU A 190 12.51 4.00 14.55
N ILE A 191 11.47 3.23 14.29
CA ILE A 191 11.45 1.80 14.61
C ILE A 191 11.77 1.04 13.34
N SER A 192 12.91 0.35 13.34
CA SER A 192 13.32 -0.49 12.22
C SER A 192 13.65 -1.90 12.71
N GLU A 193 13.26 -2.91 11.95
CA GLU A 193 13.56 -4.32 12.20
C GLU A 193 14.12 -4.94 10.92
N ASN A 194 15.27 -5.60 11.03
CA ASN A 194 15.97 -6.24 9.91
C ASN A 194 16.22 -5.31 8.70
N GLY A 195 16.43 -4.00 8.95
CA GLY A 195 16.65 -3.01 7.89
C GLY A 195 15.38 -2.49 7.21
N GLN A 196 14.20 -2.92 7.64
CA GLN A 196 12.92 -2.35 7.21
C GLN A 196 12.38 -1.40 8.28
N VAL A 197 12.04 -0.19 7.88
CA VAL A 197 11.40 0.79 8.75
C VAL A 197 9.95 0.38 8.96
N ILE A 198 9.58 0.06 10.21
CA ILE A 198 8.22 -0.30 10.59
C ILE A 198 7.41 0.97 10.84
N GLU A 199 7.97 1.92 11.58
CA GLU A 199 7.34 3.18 11.90
C GLU A 199 8.34 4.32 11.73
N LYS A 200 7.98 5.30 10.90
CA LYS A 200 8.83 6.44 10.61
C LYS A 200 8.95 7.37 11.81
N PHE A 201 10.09 8.04 11.89
CA PHE A 201 10.31 9.05 12.91
C PHE A 201 9.25 10.16 12.90
N SER A 202 8.86 10.64 11.71
CA SER A 202 7.83 11.66 11.52
C SER A 202 6.47 11.28 12.11
N GLU A 203 6.07 10.01 11.99
CA GLU A 203 4.80 9.53 12.54
C GLU A 203 4.81 9.45 14.06
N ARG A 204 5.97 9.17 14.66
CA ARG A 204 6.13 9.07 16.11
C ARG A 204 6.19 10.40 16.85
N VAL A 205 6.65 11.45 16.19
CA VAL A 205 6.78 12.80 16.79
C VAL A 205 5.55 13.67 16.58
N LYS A 206 4.73 13.37 15.62
CA LYS A 206 3.50 14.12 15.31
C LYS A 206 2.56 14.20 16.52
N GLY A 207 2.08 15.42 16.82
CA GLY A 207 1.17 15.68 17.94
C GLY A 207 1.81 15.66 19.33
N ARG A 208 3.14 15.70 19.41
CA ARG A 208 3.89 15.73 20.68
C ARG A 208 4.62 17.05 20.87
N PHE A 209 5.01 17.34 22.11
CA PHE A 209 5.78 18.52 22.47
C PHE A 209 7.23 18.12 22.72
N PRO A 210 8.24 18.85 22.22
CA PRO A 210 9.63 18.60 22.56
C PRO A 210 9.96 19.10 23.98
N VAL A 211 10.82 18.38 24.68
CA VAL A 211 11.28 18.78 26.03
C VAL A 211 12.13 20.06 26.02
N ARG A 212 12.84 20.31 24.94
CA ARG A 212 13.71 21.46 24.74
C ARG A 212 13.49 22.03 23.34
N ASP A 213 13.87 23.30 23.16
CA ASP A 213 13.91 23.92 21.87
C ASP A 213 14.82 23.11 20.91
N ILE A 214 14.30 22.79 19.75
CA ILE A 214 15.02 22.04 18.73
C ILE A 214 15.75 23.02 17.84
N LEU A 215 17.07 22.96 17.86
CA LEU A 215 17.95 23.82 17.07
C LEU A 215 18.30 23.14 15.73
N LYS A 216 18.48 23.95 14.71
CA LYS A 216 18.98 23.50 13.42
C LYS A 216 20.45 23.09 13.54
N PRO A 217 20.86 21.91 13.03
CA PRO A 217 22.23 21.45 13.14
C PRO A 217 23.22 22.48 12.57
N GLY A 218 24.20 22.90 13.43
CA GLY A 218 25.24 23.86 13.05
C GLY A 218 24.89 25.34 13.14
N THR A 219 23.70 25.68 13.65
CA THR A 219 23.26 27.05 13.89
C THR A 219 22.49 27.14 15.20
N ASP A 220 22.46 28.30 15.86
CA ASP A 220 21.65 28.56 17.04
C ASP A 220 20.20 28.96 16.70
N GLU A 221 19.77 28.71 15.48
CA GLU A 221 18.42 29.02 15.02
C GLU A 221 17.44 27.97 15.59
N VAL A 222 16.43 28.43 16.33
CA VAL A 222 15.37 27.58 16.88
C VAL A 222 14.45 27.13 15.74
N LEU A 223 14.41 25.84 15.47
CA LEU A 223 13.58 25.23 14.46
C LEU A 223 12.16 24.98 14.98
N ILE A 224 12.05 24.47 16.20
CA ILE A 224 10.77 24.21 16.89
C ILE A 224 10.94 24.55 18.38
N SER A 225 10.04 25.37 18.91
CA SER A 225 10.02 25.69 20.34
C SER A 225 9.44 24.55 21.16
N LYS A 226 9.89 24.43 22.42
CA LYS A 226 9.38 23.42 23.37
C LYS A 226 7.86 23.53 23.60
N ASP A 227 7.30 24.73 23.50
CA ASP A 227 5.87 24.99 23.74
C ASP A 227 5.01 24.80 22.48
N HIS A 228 5.61 24.36 21.37
CA HIS A 228 4.92 24.12 20.10
C HIS A 228 4.62 22.64 19.88
N MET A 229 3.34 22.30 19.68
CA MET A 229 2.94 20.96 19.32
C MET A 229 3.35 20.66 17.87
N MET A 230 4.16 19.63 17.67
CA MET A 230 4.69 19.26 16.36
C MET A 230 3.59 18.86 15.39
N THR A 231 3.52 19.60 14.29
CA THR A 231 2.62 19.32 13.18
C THR A 231 3.24 18.30 12.20
N GLU A 232 2.51 17.93 11.19
CA GLU A 232 3.00 17.03 10.12
C GLU A 232 4.12 17.67 9.29
N ASP A 233 4.02 18.97 9.04
CA ASP A 233 5.03 19.74 8.32
C ASP A 233 6.33 19.87 9.14
N ASP A 234 6.20 20.10 10.44
CA ASP A 234 7.34 20.15 11.36
C ASP A 234 8.03 18.79 11.45
N ALA A 235 7.25 17.71 11.53
CA ALA A 235 7.79 16.36 11.56
C ALA A 235 8.55 16.01 10.27
N ALA A 236 8.05 16.44 9.11
CA ALA A 236 8.74 16.25 7.83
C ALA A 236 10.03 17.10 7.71
N LEU A 237 10.04 18.30 8.30
CA LEU A 237 11.25 19.12 8.44
C LEU A 237 12.31 18.45 9.32
N MET A 238 11.88 17.88 10.44
CA MET A 238 12.76 17.20 11.38
C MET A 238 13.38 15.94 10.79
N GLU A 239 12.63 15.17 10.01
CA GLU A 239 13.15 13.97 9.33
C GLU A 239 14.32 14.29 8.39
N LYS A 240 14.37 15.50 7.83
CA LYS A 240 15.46 15.95 6.97
C LYS A 240 16.74 16.32 7.75
N PHE A 241 16.62 16.74 9.00
CA PHE A 241 17.73 17.27 9.77
C PHE A 241 18.15 16.42 10.97
N LEU A 242 17.23 15.64 11.53
CA LEU A 242 17.41 14.96 12.81
C LEU A 242 16.81 13.56 12.74
N SER A 243 17.55 12.57 13.20
CA SER A 243 17.09 11.19 13.32
C SER A 243 16.71 10.77 14.74
N LEU A 244 16.97 11.63 15.75
CA LEU A 244 16.78 11.29 17.15
C LEU A 244 16.47 12.54 18.00
N ILE A 245 15.36 12.53 18.73
CA ILE A 245 14.91 13.65 19.56
C ILE A 245 14.38 13.15 20.91
N HIS A 246 14.56 13.97 21.95
CA HIS A 246 13.93 13.81 23.25
C HIS A 246 12.57 14.54 23.27
N ILE A 247 11.51 13.80 23.57
CA ILE A 247 10.12 14.28 23.67
C ILE A 247 9.66 14.18 25.12
#